data_e3d2fdc1dcae99e551684b33f7ee037f
#
_entry.id   e3d2fdc1dcae99e551684b33f7ee037f
#
_cell.length_a   1.000
_cell.length_b   1.000
_cell.length_c   1.000
_cell.angle_alpha   90.00
_cell.angle_beta   90.00
_cell.angle_gamma   90.00
#
_symmetry.space_group_name_H-M   'P 1'
#
loop_
_entity.id
_entity.type
_entity.pdbx_description
1 polymer ?
#
loop_
_entity_poly.entity_id
_entity_poly.type
_entity_poly.pdbx_seq_one_letter_code
_entity_poly.pdbx_strand_id
1 'polypeptide(L)'
;RMWGAFGNKPVDADSCEVISYKTFTDPGPQQFSIVHAIRVAKDGMVYVADREHRRVQSFTSDGKFVKQLAKTDQIFARDLAFSPDADQQFLYVGYNKGVAVVDRKSLEYIGTIQPAGILGAGHHIQTDSKGNLYIAQTTAGMQRLTYKGMSN
;
A
#
# COMPACT_ATOMS: atom_id res chain seq x y z
N ARG A 1 -5.02 11.72 -18.04
CA ARG A 1 -6.32 11.53 -17.39
C ARG A 1 -6.12 11.51 -15.87
N MET A 2 -7.03 12.12 -15.13
CA MET A 2 -7.05 12.10 -13.66
C MET A 2 -8.22 11.25 -13.19
N TRP A 3 -8.03 10.52 -12.07
CA TRP A 3 -9.10 9.81 -11.39
C TRP A 3 -8.89 9.80 -9.88
N GLY A 4 -9.97 9.75 -9.13
CA GLY A 4 -10.02 9.61 -7.68
C GLY A 4 -10.26 8.16 -7.25
N ALA A 5 -10.63 7.98 -5.99
CA ALA A 5 -10.99 6.68 -5.46
C ALA A 5 -12.14 6.04 -6.26
N PHE A 6 -12.12 4.72 -6.39
CA PHE A 6 -13.07 3.93 -7.18
C PHE A 6 -13.18 4.34 -8.68
N GLY A 7 -12.18 5.07 -9.21
CA GLY A 7 -12.18 5.56 -10.59
C GLY A 7 -13.06 6.80 -10.80
N ASN A 8 -13.58 7.40 -9.75
CA ASN A 8 -14.41 8.58 -9.83
C ASN A 8 -13.63 9.80 -10.36
N LYS A 9 -14.35 10.79 -10.90
CA LYS A 9 -13.77 12.08 -11.23
C LYS A 9 -13.33 12.76 -9.93
N PRO A 10 -12.10 13.32 -9.85
CA PRO A 10 -11.71 14.14 -8.73
C PRO A 10 -12.63 15.35 -8.58
N VAL A 11 -12.94 15.70 -7.36
CA VAL A 11 -13.77 16.87 -7.02
C VAL A 11 -12.87 17.91 -6.37
N ASP A 12 -12.85 19.12 -6.91
CA ASP A 12 -12.27 20.27 -6.24
C ASP A 12 -13.19 20.67 -5.09
N ALA A 13 -12.71 20.50 -3.86
CA ALA A 13 -13.42 20.95 -2.69
C ALA A 13 -12.90 22.34 -2.27
N ASP A 14 -13.78 23.19 -1.82
CA ASP A 14 -13.44 24.53 -1.28
C ASP A 14 -12.62 24.42 0.03
N SER A 15 -12.57 23.24 0.63
CA SER A 15 -11.75 22.92 1.79
C SER A 15 -11.01 21.60 1.61
N CYS A 16 -9.73 21.59 1.94
CA CYS A 16 -8.90 20.37 1.99
C CYS A 16 -9.06 19.66 3.35
N GLU A 17 -10.28 19.34 3.74
CA GLU A 17 -10.50 18.58 4.96
C GLU A 17 -10.00 17.14 4.80
N VAL A 18 -9.06 16.76 5.64
CA VAL A 18 -8.61 15.36 5.77
C VAL A 18 -9.67 14.60 6.54
N ILE A 19 -10.49 13.85 5.83
CA ILE A 19 -11.53 13.03 6.46
C ILE A 19 -10.85 11.85 7.15
N SER A 20 -10.93 11.80 8.48
CA SER A 20 -10.37 10.71 9.28
C SER A 20 -11.11 9.39 9.02
N TYR A 21 -10.35 8.29 8.88
CA TYR A 21 -10.88 6.94 8.72
C TYR A 21 -11.89 6.50 9.79
N LYS A 22 -11.92 7.19 10.94
CA LYS A 22 -12.82 6.87 12.06
C LYS A 22 -14.28 7.21 11.76
N THR A 23 -14.54 8.00 10.74
CA THR A 23 -15.87 8.59 10.48
C THR A 23 -16.62 7.94 9.32
N PHE A 24 -16.09 6.90 8.68
CA PHE A 24 -16.76 6.25 7.55
C PHE A 24 -16.80 4.73 7.64
N THR A 25 -17.82 4.16 7.01
CA THR A 25 -18.01 2.71 6.85
C THR A 25 -17.41 2.22 5.53
N ASP A 26 -17.18 0.90 5.42
CA ASP A 26 -16.80 0.28 4.15
C ASP A 26 -17.90 0.49 3.08
N PRO A 27 -17.57 0.79 1.82
CA PRO A 27 -16.24 0.81 1.19
C PRO A 27 -15.44 2.09 1.41
N GLY A 28 -15.95 3.06 2.13
CA GLY A 28 -15.31 4.32 2.43
C GLY A 28 -15.57 5.42 1.39
N PRO A 29 -14.94 6.61 1.59
CA PRO A 29 -15.20 7.79 0.77
C PRO A 29 -14.86 7.60 -0.70
N GLN A 30 -15.62 8.27 -1.57
CA GLN A 30 -15.49 8.21 -3.03
C GLN A 30 -14.31 9.02 -3.57
N GLN A 31 -13.61 9.75 -2.72
CA GLN A 31 -12.38 10.48 -3.03
C GLN A 31 -11.21 9.92 -2.22
N PHE A 32 -9.98 10.16 -2.68
CA PHE A 32 -8.78 9.88 -1.89
C PHE A 32 -8.57 10.94 -0.80
N SER A 33 -7.89 10.52 0.28
CA SER A 33 -7.37 11.46 1.27
C SER A 33 -5.91 11.12 1.57
N ILE A 34 -5.03 11.97 1.10
CA ILE A 34 -3.57 11.81 1.14
C ILE A 34 -3.13 10.53 0.41
N VAL A 35 -3.16 10.57 -0.91
CA VAL A 35 -2.47 9.58 -1.75
C VAL A 35 -0.99 9.62 -1.40
N HIS A 36 -0.50 8.60 -0.72
CA HIS A 36 0.86 8.59 -0.18
C HIS A 36 1.84 7.84 -1.09
N ALA A 37 1.37 6.84 -1.80
CA ALA A 37 2.17 6.12 -2.78
C ALA A 37 1.33 5.62 -3.95
N ILE A 38 1.98 5.51 -5.10
CA ILE A 38 1.46 4.88 -6.30
C ILE A 38 2.54 3.97 -6.88
N ARG A 39 2.16 2.78 -7.33
CA ARG A 39 3.05 1.83 -8.01
C ARG A 39 2.34 1.20 -9.19
N VAL A 40 3.11 0.99 -10.26
CA VAL A 40 2.63 0.28 -11.46
C VAL A 40 3.33 -1.07 -11.53
N ALA A 41 2.55 -2.13 -11.60
CA ALA A 41 3.07 -3.49 -11.74
C ALA A 41 3.46 -3.79 -13.19
N LYS A 42 4.21 -4.87 -13.42
CA LYS A 42 4.67 -5.28 -14.76
C LYS A 42 3.52 -5.58 -15.73
N ASP A 43 2.37 -5.97 -15.22
CA ASP A 43 1.15 -6.22 -16.01
C ASP A 43 0.31 -4.95 -16.27
N GLY A 44 0.82 -3.78 -15.91
CA GLY A 44 0.17 -2.49 -16.11
C GLY A 44 -0.87 -2.12 -15.05
N MET A 45 -1.12 -2.98 -14.06
CA MET A 45 -2.01 -2.64 -12.95
C MET A 45 -1.41 -1.57 -12.06
N VAL A 46 -2.23 -0.62 -11.66
CA VAL A 46 -1.86 0.53 -10.82
C VAL A 46 -2.38 0.31 -9.40
N TYR A 47 -1.51 0.49 -8.41
CA TYR A 47 -1.84 0.36 -6.98
C TYR A 47 -1.63 1.69 -6.28
N VAL A 48 -2.61 2.10 -5.49
CA VAL A 48 -2.63 3.41 -4.81
C VAL A 48 -2.80 3.19 -3.30
N ALA A 49 -1.86 3.73 -2.52
CA ALA A 49 -1.97 3.79 -1.07
C ALA A 49 -2.69 5.08 -0.66
N ASP A 50 -3.92 4.93 -0.20
CA ASP A 50 -4.75 6.00 0.36
C ASP A 50 -4.60 5.99 1.89
N ARG A 51 -3.62 6.76 2.36
CA ARG A 51 -3.13 6.68 3.74
C ARG A 51 -4.21 6.95 4.79
N GLU A 52 -4.90 8.07 4.68
CA GLU A 52 -5.87 8.49 5.71
C GLU A 52 -7.13 7.62 5.71
N HIS A 53 -7.46 7.04 4.56
CA HIS A 53 -8.56 6.09 4.48
C HIS A 53 -8.14 4.63 4.75
N ARG A 54 -6.85 4.40 5.10
CA ARG A 54 -6.29 3.09 5.46
C ARG A 54 -6.62 1.99 4.48
N ARG A 55 -6.46 2.27 3.19
CA ARG A 55 -6.78 1.34 2.12
C ARG A 55 -5.73 1.38 1.02
N VAL A 56 -5.69 0.29 0.28
CA VAL A 56 -5.00 0.20 -1.00
C VAL A 56 -6.05 -0.11 -2.06
N GLN A 57 -6.04 0.62 -3.15
CA GLN A 57 -6.91 0.36 -4.29
C GLN A 57 -6.08 0.01 -5.53
N SER A 58 -6.59 -0.93 -6.33
CA SER A 58 -6.02 -1.28 -7.62
C SER A 58 -6.90 -0.80 -8.77
N PHE A 59 -6.22 -0.41 -9.85
CA PHE A 59 -6.83 0.13 -11.06
C PHE A 59 -6.15 -0.44 -12.29
N THR A 60 -6.86 -0.44 -13.40
CA THR A 60 -6.24 -0.56 -14.72
C THR A 60 -5.48 0.72 -15.08
N SER A 61 -4.59 0.68 -16.06
CA SER A 61 -3.79 1.84 -16.48
C SER A 61 -4.64 3.02 -17.00
N ASP A 62 -5.87 2.77 -17.43
CA ASP A 62 -6.83 3.80 -17.86
C ASP A 62 -7.71 4.33 -16.71
N GLY A 63 -7.47 3.86 -15.45
CA GLY A 63 -8.10 4.36 -14.24
C GLY A 63 -9.43 3.71 -13.87
N LYS A 64 -9.75 2.55 -14.45
CA LYS A 64 -10.91 1.76 -14.02
C LYS A 64 -10.58 1.06 -12.70
N PHE A 65 -11.41 1.25 -11.69
CA PHE A 65 -11.29 0.57 -10.40
C PHE A 65 -11.45 -0.95 -10.58
N VAL A 66 -10.60 -1.71 -9.91
CA VAL A 66 -10.62 -3.17 -9.93
C VAL A 66 -10.92 -3.74 -8.56
N LYS A 67 -10.12 -3.40 -7.56
CA LYS A 67 -10.25 -3.96 -6.22
C LYS A 67 -9.77 -3.00 -5.14
N GLN A 68 -10.20 -3.31 -3.93
CA GLN A 68 -9.70 -2.65 -2.71
C GLN A 68 -9.24 -3.72 -1.72
N LEU A 69 -8.08 -3.50 -1.11
CA LEU A 69 -7.73 -4.21 0.12
C LEU A 69 -8.76 -3.82 1.16
N ALA A 70 -9.49 -4.82 1.65
CA ALA A 70 -10.49 -4.61 2.67
C ALA A 70 -9.87 -3.88 3.85
N LYS A 71 -10.61 -2.91 4.37
CA LYS A 71 -10.21 -2.11 5.53
C LYS A 71 -9.78 -3.05 6.66
N THR A 72 -8.49 -3.07 6.95
CA THR A 72 -8.03 -3.57 8.22
C THR A 72 -7.76 -2.35 9.09
N ASP A 73 -8.32 -2.28 10.27
CA ASP A 73 -8.12 -1.18 11.22
C ASP A 73 -6.63 -0.95 11.58
N GLN A 74 -5.77 -1.78 11.06
CA GLN A 74 -4.35 -1.85 11.37
C GLN A 74 -3.43 -1.33 10.26
N ILE A 75 -3.84 -1.33 8.98
CA ILE A 75 -2.96 -0.97 7.86
C ILE A 75 -3.14 0.49 7.46
N PHE A 76 -2.29 1.33 8.01
CA PHE A 76 -2.14 2.73 7.63
C PHE A 76 -1.16 2.81 6.46
N ALA A 77 -1.64 2.51 5.24
CA ALA A 77 -0.80 2.32 4.05
C ALA A 77 0.01 3.58 3.71
N ARG A 78 1.34 3.47 3.82
CA ARG A 78 2.27 4.57 3.53
C ARG A 78 3.01 4.38 2.22
N ASP A 79 3.51 3.20 1.97
CA ASP A 79 4.21 2.90 0.72
C ASP A 79 3.94 1.48 0.25
N LEU A 80 4.26 1.22 -1.00
CA LEU A 80 4.00 -0.02 -1.71
C LEU A 80 5.28 -0.51 -2.38
N ALA A 81 5.51 -1.81 -2.36
CA ALA A 81 6.54 -2.46 -3.17
C ALA A 81 6.04 -3.82 -3.65
N PHE A 82 6.58 -4.32 -4.75
CA PHE A 82 6.23 -5.65 -5.25
C PHE A 82 7.32 -6.65 -4.93
N SER A 83 6.95 -7.92 -4.80
CA SER A 83 7.91 -9.01 -4.81
C SER A 83 8.65 -9.07 -6.14
N PRO A 84 9.94 -9.49 -6.16
CA PRO A 84 10.77 -9.43 -7.36
C PRO A 84 10.51 -10.55 -8.37
N ASP A 85 9.71 -11.55 -8.00
CA ASP A 85 9.37 -12.65 -8.90
C ASP A 85 8.73 -12.16 -10.22
N ALA A 86 8.68 -13.02 -11.22
CA ALA A 86 8.20 -12.66 -12.55
C ALA A 86 6.78 -12.13 -12.54
N ASP A 87 5.92 -12.74 -11.72
CA ASP A 87 4.50 -12.41 -11.60
C ASP A 87 4.21 -11.30 -10.59
N GLN A 88 5.22 -10.89 -9.81
CA GLN A 88 5.03 -9.95 -8.70
C GLN A 88 3.88 -10.42 -7.80
N GLN A 89 3.96 -11.67 -7.35
CA GLN A 89 2.89 -12.35 -6.63
C GLN A 89 2.43 -11.59 -5.39
N PHE A 90 3.37 -10.96 -4.68
CA PHE A 90 3.06 -10.22 -3.45
C PHE A 90 3.16 -8.72 -3.63
N LEU A 91 2.23 -8.02 -2.99
CA LEU A 91 2.27 -6.60 -2.72
C LEU A 91 2.66 -6.39 -1.26
N TYR A 92 3.76 -5.73 -1.03
CA TYR A 92 4.20 -5.28 0.29
C TYR A 92 3.63 -3.89 0.57
N VAL A 93 3.00 -3.73 1.72
CA VAL A 93 2.41 -2.45 2.16
C VAL A 93 3.12 -1.99 3.42
N GLY A 94 3.91 -0.93 3.32
CA GLY A 94 4.53 -0.29 4.47
C GLY A 94 3.49 0.42 5.32
N TYR A 95 3.46 0.15 6.63
CA TYR A 95 2.53 0.76 7.56
C TYR A 95 3.13 0.98 8.95
N ASN A 96 2.37 1.53 9.88
CA ASN A 96 2.88 1.96 11.19
C ASN A 96 3.42 0.86 12.11
N LYS A 97 3.18 -0.42 11.82
CA LYS A 97 3.64 -1.55 12.63
C LYS A 97 4.61 -2.49 11.91
N GLY A 98 4.98 -2.19 10.66
CA GLY A 98 5.84 -3.05 9.86
C GLY A 98 5.49 -3.03 8.38
N VAL A 99 5.53 -4.20 7.76
CA VAL A 99 5.17 -4.38 6.35
C VAL A 99 4.13 -5.49 6.22
N ALA A 100 2.94 -5.14 5.75
CA ALA A 100 1.93 -6.13 5.43
C ALA A 100 2.27 -6.83 4.11
N VAL A 101 2.04 -8.13 4.06
CA VAL A 101 2.13 -8.97 2.87
C VAL A 101 0.72 -9.25 2.38
N VAL A 102 0.48 -8.93 1.13
CA VAL A 102 -0.83 -9.03 0.48
C VAL A 102 -0.66 -9.82 -0.82
N ASP A 103 -1.56 -10.73 -1.12
CA ASP A 103 -1.63 -11.28 -2.48
C ASP A 103 -1.99 -10.15 -3.44
N ARG A 104 -1.13 -9.91 -4.43
CA ARG A 104 -1.25 -8.73 -5.29
C ARG A 104 -2.53 -8.73 -6.13
N LYS A 105 -2.94 -9.89 -6.63
CA LYS A 105 -4.09 -9.99 -7.56
C LYS A 105 -5.43 -9.98 -6.82
N SER A 106 -5.52 -10.71 -5.72
CA SER A 106 -6.75 -10.77 -4.93
C SER A 106 -6.90 -9.61 -3.96
N LEU A 107 -5.81 -8.93 -3.60
CA LEU A 107 -5.68 -7.97 -2.50
C LEU A 107 -6.10 -8.59 -1.15
N GLU A 108 -5.88 -9.88 -0.98
CA GLU A 108 -6.09 -10.56 0.29
C GLU A 108 -4.86 -10.40 1.19
N TYR A 109 -5.12 -10.04 2.44
CA TYR A 109 -4.08 -9.96 3.46
C TYR A 109 -3.59 -11.36 3.83
N ILE A 110 -2.27 -11.56 3.76
CA ILE A 110 -1.62 -12.85 4.08
C ILE A 110 -1.00 -12.79 5.48
N GLY A 111 -0.31 -11.71 5.80
CA GLY A 111 0.40 -11.59 7.07
C GLY A 111 1.20 -10.30 7.17
N THR A 112 1.99 -10.19 8.24
CA THR A 112 2.85 -9.02 8.48
C THR A 112 4.29 -9.45 8.75
N ILE A 113 5.22 -8.78 8.10
CA ILE A 113 6.64 -8.82 8.43
C ILE A 113 6.86 -7.80 9.55
N GLN A 114 7.09 -8.29 10.75
CA GLN A 114 7.35 -7.48 11.94
C GLN A 114 8.47 -8.12 12.77
N PRO A 115 9.72 -8.18 12.26
CA PRO A 115 10.81 -8.74 13.03
C PRO A 115 11.08 -7.90 14.28
N ALA A 116 11.57 -8.58 15.33
CA ALA A 116 12.06 -7.90 16.52
C ALA A 116 13.13 -6.85 16.13
N GLY A 117 12.97 -5.62 16.60
CA GLY A 117 13.90 -4.52 16.28
C GLY A 117 13.57 -3.72 15.03
N ILE A 118 12.46 -3.96 14.33
CA ILE A 118 11.93 -2.94 13.41
C ILE A 118 11.48 -1.75 14.24
N LEU A 119 12.24 -0.68 14.11
CA LEU A 119 11.97 0.58 14.78
C LEU A 119 11.02 1.41 13.92
N GLY A 120 9.72 1.39 14.26
CA GLY A 120 8.74 2.30 13.70
C GLY A 120 8.12 1.84 12.37
N ALA A 121 7.51 2.77 11.70
CA ALA A 121 6.71 2.56 10.51
C ALA A 121 7.56 2.50 9.23
N GLY A 122 7.29 1.53 8.37
CA GLY A 122 7.79 1.56 7.00
C GLY A 122 7.23 2.79 6.28
N HIS A 123 7.96 3.90 6.30
CA HIS A 123 7.52 5.13 5.63
C HIS A 123 7.72 5.03 4.13
N HIS A 124 8.89 4.53 3.72
CA HIS A 124 9.16 4.14 2.33
C HIS A 124 9.75 2.74 2.32
N ILE A 125 9.32 1.94 1.36
CA ILE A 125 9.77 0.55 1.20
C ILE A 125 10.13 0.26 -0.25
N GLN A 126 11.12 -0.61 -0.46
CA GLN A 126 11.52 -1.08 -1.77
C GLN A 126 12.13 -2.48 -1.68
N THR A 127 11.94 -3.29 -2.71
CA THR A 127 12.58 -4.59 -2.86
C THR A 127 13.71 -4.54 -3.88
N ASP A 128 14.74 -5.34 -3.67
CA ASP A 128 15.73 -5.63 -4.71
C ASP A 128 15.40 -6.93 -5.47
N SER A 129 16.18 -7.20 -6.51
CA SER A 129 16.00 -8.41 -7.34
C SER A 129 16.26 -9.72 -6.61
N LYS A 130 16.86 -9.68 -5.41
CA LYS A 130 17.11 -10.85 -4.55
C LYS A 130 16.03 -11.09 -3.52
N GLY A 131 14.99 -10.22 -3.48
CA GLY A 131 13.90 -10.28 -2.50
C GLY A 131 14.19 -9.60 -1.16
N ASN A 132 15.33 -8.95 -1.02
CA ASN A 132 15.58 -8.15 0.19
C ASN A 132 14.63 -6.95 0.21
N LEU A 133 14.11 -6.63 1.38
CA LEU A 133 13.22 -5.49 1.60
C LEU A 133 13.98 -4.38 2.32
N TYR A 134 13.98 -3.20 1.73
CA TYR A 134 14.56 -1.98 2.29
C TYR A 134 13.44 -1.10 2.85
N ILE A 135 13.64 -0.61 4.06
CA ILE A 135 12.65 0.19 4.78
C ILE A 135 13.32 1.48 5.22
N ALA A 136 12.84 2.62 4.74
CA ALA A 136 13.26 3.93 5.22
C ALA A 136 12.26 4.44 6.27
N GLN A 137 12.82 4.93 7.36
CA GLN A 137 12.09 5.46 8.51
C GLN A 137 12.37 6.95 8.65
N THR A 138 11.39 7.73 9.04
CA THR A 138 11.56 9.19 9.18
C THR A 138 12.51 9.58 10.31
N THR A 139 12.60 8.76 11.36
CA THR A 139 13.37 9.10 12.57
C THR A 139 14.40 8.06 12.98
N ALA A 140 14.36 6.86 12.41
CA ALA A 140 15.19 5.73 12.83
C ALA A 140 16.17 5.23 11.74
N GLY A 141 16.30 5.97 10.64
CA GLY A 141 17.20 5.62 9.55
C GLY A 141 16.66 4.58 8.58
N MET A 142 17.53 3.76 8.01
CA MET A 142 17.20 2.75 7.01
C MET A 142 17.50 1.34 7.53
N GLN A 143 16.62 0.41 7.24
CA GLN A 143 16.78 -1.01 7.55
C GLN A 143 16.71 -1.85 6.28
N ARG A 144 17.45 -2.97 6.27
CA ARG A 144 17.34 -4.01 5.24
C ARG A 144 16.94 -5.33 5.90
N LEU A 145 15.86 -5.91 5.43
CA LEU A 145 15.46 -7.28 5.75
C LEU A 145 15.97 -8.20 4.64
N THR A 146 16.84 -9.15 5.01
CA THR A 146 17.42 -10.09 4.05
C THR A 146 16.47 -11.26 3.84
N TYR A 147 16.11 -11.52 2.61
CA TYR A 147 15.33 -12.68 2.23
C TYR A 147 16.14 -13.97 2.46
N LYS A 148 15.59 -14.93 3.17
CA LYS A 148 16.23 -16.22 3.51
C LYS A 148 15.64 -17.42 2.75
N GLY A 149 14.73 -17.17 1.83
CA GLY A 149 13.95 -18.23 1.20
C GLY A 149 12.69 -18.57 1.99
N MET A 150 11.91 -19.46 1.42
CA MET A 150 10.76 -20.07 2.10
C MET A 150 11.28 -21.19 2.98
N SER A 151 10.97 -21.19 4.27
CA SER A 151 11.17 -22.38 5.11
C SER A 151 10.10 -23.41 4.76
N ASN A 152 10.51 -24.61 4.44
CA ASN A 152 9.61 -25.77 4.36
C ASN A 152 9.08 -26.13 5.74
#